data_70ff7c9dbea733e0b9dedf3062b72b02
#
_entry.id   70ff7c9dbea733e0b9dedf3062b72b02
#
_cell.length_a   1.000
_cell.length_b   1.000
_cell.length_c   1.000
_cell.angle_alpha   90.00
_cell.angle_beta   90.00
_cell.angle_gamma   90.00
#
_symmetry.space_group_name_H-M   'P 1'
#
loop_
_entity.id
_entity.type
_entity.pdbx_description
1 polymer ?
#
loop_
_entity_poly.entity_id
_entity_poly.type
_entity_poly.pdbx_seq_one_letter_code
_entity_poly.pdbx_strand_id
1 'polypeptide(L)'
;MASREETRNGTAGPRSRTSAGSSRDSLAGAGWRCEEVGVSASGGRPFSWMNPVPLWQSRNQNLVRLFGDPTNEERRLWMKLQREAGWLPEDLIVRVPPRREAGRQKVSFILVGDTGEGDASQRAVVKPLLAGGRDTDFMVVCSDVIYPAGDAGDYDAKFYEPYDDYPSPIYALPGNHDWYDGLVGFMHHLCGADVSALPAAEGRPSSFKERLRRLLWRRPARRGPEDLPVRRRTEEGRRTGQRSPYFALDTGPLLVVGIDTGMGGPIDREQAGWLRGISRTDKPKVLLTGKPLYVDGEHHPYPMEDGGTVDDVVLDPNHNYVAAIGGDIHNYQRYPVPVGGRDEPLQYIVSGGGGAYMSATHRIPKVDVGGVTEDDFICYPRRGDSLSFYSKLYDRRLGLGMGWLEIAPGEAAAYMAERLGIKPARPEDHEGYIGKRARRAADWIFPLPGSGRTHYHHFFSEFFDWNDPPLFKNFLRIDASESEVRIRCFAATGCAEHEDDPPLEDEVRIPLQRK
;
A
#
# COMPACT_ATOMS: atom_id res chain seq x y z
N MET A 1 -28.97 -75.82 6.99
CA MET A 1 -29.63 -74.99 6.00
C MET A 1 -29.35 -73.57 6.32
N ALA A 2 -28.34 -73.01 5.74
CA ALA A 2 -27.82 -71.67 6.03
C ALA A 2 -27.80 -70.84 4.75
N SER A 3 -28.52 -69.77 4.74
CA SER A 3 -28.45 -68.75 3.69
C SER A 3 -27.46 -67.67 4.08
N ARG A 4 -26.50 -67.42 3.22
CA ARG A 4 -25.49 -66.35 3.31
C ARG A 4 -26.07 -65.06 2.74
N GLU A 5 -26.01 -63.99 3.52
CA GLU A 5 -26.13 -62.63 3.04
C GLU A 5 -24.74 -62.10 2.62
N GLU A 6 -24.66 -61.65 1.36
CA GLU A 6 -23.51 -60.92 0.85
C GLU A 6 -23.69 -59.40 1.08
N THR A 7 -22.83 -58.83 1.88
CA THR A 7 -22.67 -57.38 2.02
C THR A 7 -21.77 -56.84 0.90
N ARG A 8 -22.34 -56.00 0.03
CA ARG A 8 -21.60 -55.21 -0.95
C ARG A 8 -21.08 -53.93 -0.31
N ASN A 9 -19.78 -53.83 -0.13
CA ASN A 9 -19.07 -52.59 0.15
C ASN A 9 -18.89 -51.82 -1.17
N GLY A 10 -19.59 -50.67 -1.27
CA GLY A 10 -19.37 -49.67 -2.31
C GLY A 10 -18.36 -48.64 -1.85
N THR A 11 -17.13 -48.73 -2.36
CA THR A 11 -16.10 -47.68 -2.21
C THR A 11 -16.46 -46.48 -3.11
N ALA A 12 -16.87 -45.39 -2.55
CA ALA A 12 -17.02 -44.14 -3.27
C ALA A 12 -15.62 -43.48 -3.47
N GLY A 13 -15.18 -43.41 -4.72
CA GLY A 13 -13.97 -42.70 -5.11
C GLY A 13 -14.12 -41.17 -4.98
N PRO A 14 -13.02 -40.43 -4.87
CA PRO A 14 -13.08 -39.00 -4.72
C PRO A 14 -13.61 -38.34 -6.00
N ARG A 15 -14.72 -37.61 -5.85
CA ARG A 15 -15.23 -36.75 -6.92
C ARG A 15 -14.24 -35.61 -7.18
N SER A 16 -13.64 -35.58 -8.35
CA SER A 16 -12.90 -34.42 -8.85
C SER A 16 -13.84 -33.21 -8.95
N ARG A 17 -13.63 -32.22 -8.10
CA ARG A 17 -14.23 -30.90 -8.30
C ARG A 17 -13.52 -30.23 -9.47
N THR A 18 -14.14 -30.24 -10.63
CA THR A 18 -13.81 -29.35 -11.73
C THR A 18 -14.29 -27.95 -11.35
N SER A 19 -13.39 -27.11 -10.86
CA SER A 19 -13.63 -25.69 -10.63
C SER A 19 -13.48 -24.92 -11.93
N ALA A 20 -14.57 -24.86 -12.72
CA ALA A 20 -14.78 -23.80 -13.69
C ALA A 20 -15.85 -22.87 -13.11
N GLY A 21 -15.54 -22.18 -12.02
CA GLY A 21 -16.36 -21.10 -11.46
C GLY A 21 -15.78 -19.77 -11.92
N SER A 22 -16.61 -18.93 -12.50
CA SER A 22 -16.25 -17.59 -12.95
C SER A 22 -15.72 -16.76 -11.78
N SER A 23 -14.61 -16.05 -12.00
CA SER A 23 -13.88 -15.20 -11.06
C SER A 23 -14.63 -13.95 -10.54
N ARG A 24 -15.97 -13.96 -10.59
CA ARG A 24 -16.83 -12.87 -10.10
C ARG A 24 -17.52 -13.16 -8.77
N ASP A 25 -17.46 -14.37 -8.26
CA ASP A 25 -18.25 -14.79 -7.09
C ASP A 25 -17.47 -14.90 -5.78
N SER A 26 -16.15 -14.69 -5.77
CA SER A 26 -15.39 -14.60 -4.54
C SER A 26 -15.43 -13.17 -4.00
N LEU A 27 -16.55 -12.81 -3.43
CA LEU A 27 -16.78 -11.48 -2.91
C LEU A 27 -16.53 -11.49 -1.42
N ALA A 28 -15.30 -11.40 -1.08
CA ALA A 28 -14.96 -10.86 0.21
C ALA A 28 -15.57 -9.47 0.35
N GLY A 29 -16.02 -9.09 1.51
CA GLY A 29 -16.64 -7.79 1.71
C GLY A 29 -17.69 -7.82 2.82
N ALA A 30 -18.82 -7.14 2.66
CA ALA A 30 -19.82 -6.97 3.69
C ALA A 30 -20.20 -8.28 4.39
N GLY A 31 -20.12 -8.27 5.71
CA GLY A 31 -20.46 -9.42 6.52
C GLY A 31 -19.39 -10.48 6.65
N TRP A 32 -18.15 -10.19 6.26
CA TRP A 32 -17.05 -11.10 6.51
C TRP A 32 -17.00 -11.50 7.97
N ARG A 33 -16.99 -12.80 8.19
CA ARG A 33 -16.80 -13.40 9.50
C ARG A 33 -15.71 -14.43 9.36
N CYS A 34 -14.77 -14.46 10.30
CA CYS A 34 -13.87 -15.58 10.41
C CYS A 34 -14.67 -16.79 10.90
N GLU A 35 -14.61 -17.90 10.17
CA GLU A 35 -15.26 -19.16 10.55
C GLU A 35 -14.51 -19.82 11.71
N GLU A 36 -13.19 -19.69 11.71
CA GLU A 36 -12.32 -20.10 12.81
C GLU A 36 -11.68 -18.87 13.45
N VAL A 37 -11.90 -18.68 14.75
CA VAL A 37 -11.21 -17.64 15.53
C VAL A 37 -9.80 -18.12 15.86
N GLY A 38 -8.97 -18.22 14.85
CA GLY A 38 -7.54 -18.44 14.97
C GLY A 38 -6.82 -17.16 14.59
N VAL A 39 -6.52 -16.30 15.57
CA VAL A 39 -5.69 -15.13 15.31
C VAL A 39 -4.27 -15.61 15.11
N SER A 40 -3.78 -15.66 13.87
CA SER A 40 -2.37 -15.91 13.58
C SER A 40 -1.46 -14.77 14.06
N ALA A 41 -2.04 -13.66 14.43
CA ALA A 41 -1.38 -12.44 14.84
C ALA A 41 -0.91 -12.43 16.32
N SER A 42 -0.77 -13.57 16.97
CA SER A 42 -0.18 -13.65 18.31
C SER A 42 1.33 -13.40 18.23
N GLY A 43 1.78 -12.21 18.58
CA GLY A 43 3.21 -11.91 18.69
C GLY A 43 3.68 -10.52 18.29
N GLY A 44 2.84 -9.69 17.69
CA GLY A 44 3.19 -8.29 17.40
C GLY A 44 3.39 -7.48 18.68
N ARG A 45 4.34 -6.54 18.70
CA ARG A 45 4.42 -5.57 19.79
C ARG A 45 3.17 -4.69 19.73
N PRO A 46 2.53 -4.35 20.85
CA PRO A 46 1.40 -3.44 20.84
C PRO A 46 1.86 -2.09 20.29
N PHE A 47 1.32 -1.71 19.13
CA PHE A 47 1.48 -0.39 18.55
C PHE A 47 0.14 0.34 18.63
N SER A 48 0.12 1.61 18.94
CA SER A 48 -1.11 2.42 18.94
C SER A 48 -0.80 3.89 18.74
N TRP A 49 -1.48 4.48 17.78
CA TRP A 49 -1.46 5.93 17.55
C TRP A 49 -2.11 6.73 18.68
N MET A 50 -2.86 6.11 19.57
CA MET A 50 -3.34 6.76 20.80
C MET A 50 -2.23 6.98 21.84
N ASN A 51 -1.09 6.32 21.68
CA ASN A 51 0.08 6.57 22.51
C ASN A 51 0.75 7.88 22.08
N PRO A 52 1.05 8.81 22.99
CA PRO A 52 1.69 10.09 22.66
C PRO A 52 3.10 9.93 22.08
N VAL A 53 3.77 8.80 22.29
CA VAL A 53 5.15 8.59 21.78
C VAL A 53 5.20 8.49 20.25
N PRO A 54 4.45 7.60 19.56
CA PRO A 54 4.35 7.61 18.10
C PRO A 54 3.97 8.96 17.52
N LEU A 55 2.98 9.65 18.10
CA LEU A 55 2.57 11.00 17.66
C LEU A 55 3.70 12.02 17.77
N TRP A 56 4.45 11.98 18.86
CA TRP A 56 5.61 12.83 19.03
C TRP A 56 6.75 12.48 18.05
N GLN A 57 6.89 11.21 17.72
CA GLN A 57 7.88 10.75 16.75
C GLN A 57 7.54 11.18 15.31
N SER A 58 6.28 11.17 14.92
CA SER A 58 5.81 11.56 13.59
C SER A 58 5.52 13.07 13.42
N ARG A 59 5.82 13.91 14.41
CA ARG A 59 5.48 15.34 14.42
C ARG A 59 6.02 16.14 13.21
N ASN A 60 7.03 15.64 12.51
CA ASN A 60 7.59 16.32 11.35
C ASN A 60 6.56 16.53 10.25
N GLN A 61 5.57 15.64 10.10
CA GLN A 61 4.46 15.79 9.18
C GLN A 61 3.73 17.13 9.35
N ASN A 62 3.48 17.54 10.59
CA ASN A 62 2.82 18.80 10.90
C ASN A 62 3.77 20.02 10.79
N LEU A 63 5.05 19.78 11.08
CA LEU A 63 6.08 20.83 11.07
C LEU A 63 6.51 21.23 9.64
N VAL A 64 6.38 20.34 8.66
CA VAL A 64 6.62 20.64 7.23
C VAL A 64 5.83 21.87 6.78
N ARG A 65 4.57 21.98 7.17
CA ARG A 65 3.72 23.13 6.82
C ARG A 65 4.23 24.46 7.39
N LEU A 66 4.91 24.43 8.53
CA LEU A 66 5.40 25.63 9.22
C LEU A 66 6.82 26.02 8.81
N PHE A 67 7.68 25.04 8.61
CA PHE A 67 9.12 25.24 8.42
C PHE A 67 9.62 24.96 7.00
N GLY A 68 8.77 24.40 6.13
CA GLY A 68 9.12 23.94 4.80
C GLY A 68 9.57 22.48 4.80
N ASP A 69 9.56 21.88 3.62
CA ASP A 69 9.92 20.49 3.38
C ASP A 69 11.41 20.37 3.02
N PRO A 70 12.26 19.73 3.84
CA PRO A 70 13.69 19.56 3.53
C PRO A 70 13.97 18.36 2.61
N THR A 71 12.97 17.57 2.24
CA THR A 71 13.15 16.27 1.55
C THR A 71 14.05 16.38 0.33
N ASN A 72 13.86 17.39 -0.52
CA ASN A 72 14.63 17.53 -1.75
C ASN A 72 16.12 17.84 -1.48
N GLU A 73 16.42 18.61 -0.44
CA GLU A 73 17.81 18.90 -0.04
C GLU A 73 18.48 17.66 0.54
N GLU A 74 17.78 16.94 1.40
CA GLU A 74 18.26 15.71 2.03
C GLU A 74 18.42 14.59 1.00
N ARG A 75 17.48 14.45 0.03
CA ARG A 75 17.60 13.50 -1.08
C ARG A 75 18.83 13.78 -1.93
N ARG A 76 19.05 15.03 -2.34
CA ARG A 76 20.26 15.43 -3.10
C ARG A 76 21.55 15.11 -2.33
N LEU A 77 21.56 15.29 -1.02
CA LEU A 77 22.70 14.91 -0.17
C LEU A 77 22.93 13.40 -0.22
N TRP A 78 21.92 12.58 -0.02
CA TRP A 78 22.03 11.12 -0.11
C TRP A 78 22.53 10.67 -1.49
N MET A 79 21.98 11.21 -2.56
CA MET A 79 22.38 10.89 -3.93
C MET A 79 23.85 11.27 -4.19
N LYS A 80 24.28 12.41 -3.66
CA LYS A 80 25.69 12.83 -3.73
C LYS A 80 26.61 11.86 -3.00
N LEU A 81 26.29 11.48 -1.77
CA LEU A 81 27.09 10.55 -0.97
C LEU A 81 27.21 9.17 -1.64
N GLN A 82 26.12 8.63 -2.15
CA GLN A 82 26.12 7.36 -2.87
C GLN A 82 26.94 7.43 -4.18
N ARG A 83 26.94 8.56 -4.86
CA ARG A 83 27.75 8.80 -6.07
C ARG A 83 29.24 8.90 -5.73
N GLU A 84 29.60 9.62 -4.69
CA GLU A 84 30.97 9.75 -4.20
C GLU A 84 31.54 8.41 -3.70
N ALA A 85 30.70 7.56 -3.13
CA ALA A 85 31.05 6.18 -2.75
C ALA A 85 31.23 5.23 -3.96
N GLY A 86 30.89 5.67 -5.19
CA GLY A 86 30.96 4.84 -6.39
C GLY A 86 29.91 3.73 -6.48
N TRP A 87 28.84 3.82 -5.69
CA TRP A 87 27.83 2.75 -5.60
C TRP A 87 26.60 3.00 -6.48
N LEU A 88 26.45 4.22 -6.99
CA LEU A 88 25.27 4.61 -7.77
C LEU A 88 25.46 4.22 -9.25
N PRO A 89 24.60 3.36 -9.83
CA PRO A 89 24.59 3.14 -11.28
C PRO A 89 24.28 4.44 -12.01
N GLU A 90 24.87 4.65 -13.16
CA GLU A 90 24.69 5.88 -13.95
C GLU A 90 23.22 6.09 -14.36
N ASP A 91 22.52 5.01 -14.71
CA ASP A 91 21.14 5.01 -15.18
C ASP A 91 20.09 4.75 -14.06
N LEU A 92 20.53 4.44 -12.83
CA LEU A 92 19.70 4.00 -11.70
C LEU A 92 18.80 2.78 -12.03
N ILE A 93 19.21 1.96 -12.99
CA ILE A 93 18.48 0.77 -13.40
C ILE A 93 19.09 -0.48 -12.75
N VAL A 94 18.25 -1.21 -12.02
CA VAL A 94 18.59 -2.56 -11.54
C VAL A 94 17.99 -3.56 -12.54
N ARG A 95 18.83 -4.43 -13.07
CA ARG A 95 18.40 -5.46 -14.02
C ARG A 95 18.00 -6.72 -13.28
N VAL A 96 16.72 -7.08 -13.41
CA VAL A 96 16.14 -8.32 -12.87
C VAL A 96 15.98 -9.30 -14.02
N PRO A 97 16.72 -10.42 -14.05
CA PRO A 97 16.64 -11.38 -15.14
C PRO A 97 15.21 -11.97 -15.25
N PRO A 98 14.54 -11.87 -16.41
CA PRO A 98 13.22 -12.46 -16.58
C PRO A 98 13.27 -13.99 -16.57
N ARG A 99 12.24 -14.60 -16.02
CA ARG A 99 12.00 -16.04 -16.25
C ARG A 99 11.57 -16.26 -17.70
N ARG A 100 11.84 -17.46 -18.22
CA ARG A 100 11.36 -17.86 -19.54
C ARG A 100 10.41 -19.05 -19.41
N GLU A 101 9.22 -18.88 -19.92
CA GLU A 101 8.21 -19.93 -19.98
C GLU A 101 7.70 -20.05 -21.44
N ALA A 102 7.77 -21.24 -22.01
CA ALA A 102 7.44 -21.46 -23.42
C ALA A 102 8.15 -20.48 -24.39
N GLY A 103 9.41 -20.12 -24.10
CA GLY A 103 10.20 -19.18 -24.91
C GLY A 103 9.89 -17.69 -24.72
N ARG A 104 8.86 -17.33 -23.96
CA ARG A 104 8.45 -15.95 -23.67
C ARG A 104 9.01 -15.48 -22.34
N GLN A 105 9.37 -14.21 -22.28
CA GLN A 105 9.79 -13.58 -21.03
C GLN A 105 8.59 -13.32 -20.13
N LYS A 106 8.75 -13.61 -18.85
CA LYS A 106 7.75 -13.35 -17.80
C LYS A 106 8.42 -12.84 -16.55
N VAL A 107 7.70 -12.07 -15.79
CA VAL A 107 8.05 -11.62 -14.44
C VAL A 107 6.82 -11.61 -13.57
N SER A 108 6.99 -11.97 -12.31
CA SER A 108 5.93 -11.88 -11.29
C SER A 108 6.49 -11.24 -10.03
N PHE A 109 5.76 -10.34 -9.42
CA PHE A 109 6.19 -9.72 -8.17
C PHE A 109 5.03 -9.34 -7.25
N ILE A 110 5.34 -9.21 -5.97
CA ILE A 110 4.42 -8.69 -4.95
C ILE A 110 4.67 -7.20 -4.78
N LEU A 111 3.59 -6.45 -4.60
CA LEU A 111 3.63 -5.05 -4.16
C LEU A 111 2.77 -4.90 -2.92
N VAL A 112 3.35 -4.31 -1.89
CA VAL A 112 2.69 -4.03 -0.61
C VAL A 112 3.09 -2.63 -0.16
N GLY A 113 2.14 -1.79 0.24
CA GLY A 113 2.41 -0.45 0.77
C GLY A 113 2.09 -0.35 2.25
N ASP A 114 2.78 0.55 2.96
CA ASP A 114 2.44 0.99 4.31
C ASP A 114 2.36 -0.15 5.32
N THR A 115 3.49 -0.87 5.49
CA THR A 115 3.47 -2.16 6.19
C THR A 115 4.06 -2.15 7.61
N GLY A 116 5.00 -1.29 7.93
CA GLY A 116 5.92 -1.43 9.07
C GLY A 116 5.42 -0.95 10.45
N GLU A 117 4.18 -1.21 10.88
CA GLU A 117 3.74 -0.92 12.26
C GLU A 117 4.25 -1.96 13.28
N GLY A 118 4.45 -3.21 12.87
CA GLY A 118 4.94 -4.29 13.73
C GLY A 118 3.88 -4.92 14.63
N ASP A 119 2.62 -4.59 14.41
CA ASP A 119 1.46 -5.01 15.19
C ASP A 119 0.70 -6.20 14.58
N ALA A 120 -0.49 -6.49 15.09
CA ALA A 120 -1.37 -7.55 14.59
C ALA A 120 -1.82 -7.31 13.16
N SER A 121 -2.04 -6.06 12.77
CA SER A 121 -2.47 -5.68 11.41
C SER A 121 -1.41 -6.03 10.37
N GLN A 122 -0.15 -5.70 10.62
CA GLN A 122 0.96 -6.13 9.76
C GLN A 122 1.11 -7.64 9.74
N ARG A 123 1.05 -8.30 10.90
CA ARG A 123 1.20 -9.76 11.01
C ARG A 123 0.15 -10.53 10.24
N ALA A 124 -1.08 -9.99 10.15
CA ALA A 124 -2.16 -10.58 9.37
C ALA A 124 -1.89 -10.60 7.85
N VAL A 125 -1.04 -9.68 7.36
CA VAL A 125 -0.67 -9.62 5.94
C VAL A 125 0.43 -10.63 5.60
N VAL A 126 1.31 -10.97 6.54
CA VAL A 126 2.54 -11.72 6.27
C VAL A 126 2.27 -13.10 5.65
N LYS A 127 1.44 -13.94 6.29
CA LYS A 127 1.18 -15.31 5.79
C LYS A 127 0.53 -15.33 4.39
N PRO A 128 -0.60 -14.62 4.14
CA PRO A 128 -1.19 -14.61 2.79
C PRO A 128 -0.27 -13.99 1.74
N LEU A 129 0.55 -12.99 2.10
CA LEU A 129 1.55 -12.42 1.22
C LEU A 129 2.63 -13.44 0.87
N LEU A 130 3.17 -14.16 1.85
CA LEU A 130 4.16 -15.22 1.64
C LEU A 130 3.58 -16.36 0.78
N ALA A 131 2.32 -16.74 1.03
CA ALA A 131 1.64 -17.75 0.21
C ALA A 131 1.50 -17.30 -1.25
N GLY A 132 1.04 -16.07 -1.50
CA GLY A 132 0.92 -15.47 -2.83
C GLY A 132 2.24 -15.14 -3.51
N GLY A 133 3.34 -15.04 -2.74
CA GLY A 133 4.66 -14.62 -3.19
C GLY A 133 5.71 -15.72 -3.41
N ARG A 134 5.38 -16.98 -3.14
CA ARG A 134 6.34 -18.11 -3.17
C ARG A 134 7.08 -18.29 -4.50
N ASP A 135 6.43 -17.98 -5.60
CA ASP A 135 6.91 -18.13 -6.98
C ASP A 135 7.18 -16.80 -7.68
N THR A 136 7.33 -15.72 -6.94
CA THR A 136 7.59 -14.39 -7.48
C THR A 136 9.08 -14.08 -7.54
N ASP A 137 9.46 -13.18 -8.45
CA ASP A 137 10.86 -12.85 -8.73
C ASP A 137 11.42 -11.83 -7.72
N PHE A 138 10.54 -10.98 -7.20
CA PHE A 138 10.86 -9.98 -6.17
C PHE A 138 9.60 -9.45 -5.47
N MET A 139 9.78 -8.66 -4.42
CA MET A 139 8.75 -7.85 -3.79
C MET A 139 9.16 -6.38 -3.83
N VAL A 140 8.19 -5.47 -3.87
CA VAL A 140 8.39 -4.04 -3.66
C VAL A 140 7.52 -3.58 -2.50
N VAL A 141 8.14 -2.99 -1.48
CA VAL A 141 7.42 -2.21 -0.47
C VAL A 141 7.26 -0.79 -1.00
N CYS A 142 6.02 -0.36 -1.21
CA CYS A 142 5.71 0.93 -1.84
C CYS A 142 5.12 1.88 -0.80
N SER A 143 5.90 2.84 -0.34
CA SER A 143 5.57 3.75 0.77
C SER A 143 5.75 3.13 2.17
N ASP A 144 6.10 3.95 3.13
CA ASP A 144 6.17 3.73 4.58
C ASP A 144 6.62 2.32 5.00
N VAL A 145 7.93 2.10 4.90
CA VAL A 145 8.55 0.82 5.28
C VAL A 145 8.53 0.64 6.79
N ILE A 146 8.72 1.72 7.56
CA ILE A 146 8.81 1.67 9.04
C ILE A 146 8.04 2.82 9.69
N TYR A 147 7.03 2.45 10.46
CA TYR A 147 6.33 3.36 11.38
C TYR A 147 6.95 3.39 12.79
N PRO A 148 6.81 4.48 13.56
CA PRO A 148 6.13 5.73 13.18
C PRO A 148 7.03 6.74 12.49
N ALA A 149 8.30 6.44 12.24
CA ALA A 149 9.23 7.48 11.76
C ALA A 149 10.55 6.95 11.18
N GLY A 150 10.55 5.81 10.51
CA GLY A 150 11.70 5.31 9.75
C GLY A 150 12.94 4.91 10.56
N ASP A 151 12.82 4.73 11.89
CA ASP A 151 13.98 4.51 12.77
C ASP A 151 14.73 3.23 12.39
N ALA A 152 16.04 3.34 12.16
CA ALA A 152 16.90 2.20 11.80
C ALA A 152 16.85 1.05 12.82
N GLY A 153 16.58 1.33 14.10
CA GLY A 153 16.44 0.32 15.15
C GLY A 153 15.21 -0.56 15.05
N ASP A 154 14.21 -0.11 14.30
CA ASP A 154 12.94 -0.82 14.16
C ASP A 154 12.90 -1.83 13.00
N TYR A 155 13.89 -1.81 12.09
CA TYR A 155 13.93 -2.65 10.89
C TYR A 155 13.94 -4.15 11.20
N ASP A 156 14.61 -4.58 12.27
CA ASP A 156 14.64 -5.99 12.65
C ASP A 156 13.23 -6.52 12.93
N ALA A 157 12.49 -5.85 13.80
CA ALA A 157 11.18 -6.32 14.26
C ALA A 157 10.04 -6.05 13.26
N LYS A 158 10.16 -4.99 12.42
CA LYS A 158 9.06 -4.51 11.58
C LYS A 158 9.25 -4.81 10.10
N PHE A 159 10.46 -5.12 9.67
CA PHE A 159 10.76 -5.44 8.26
C PHE A 159 11.42 -6.81 8.10
N TYR A 160 12.55 -7.06 8.76
CA TYR A 160 13.28 -8.31 8.53
C TYR A 160 12.55 -9.51 9.10
N GLU A 161 12.12 -9.47 10.36
CA GLU A 161 11.44 -10.59 11.00
C GLU A 161 10.11 -10.97 10.31
N PRO A 162 9.19 -10.04 9.97
CA PRO A 162 7.96 -10.37 9.25
C PRO A 162 8.19 -11.01 7.88
N TYR A 163 9.21 -10.58 7.15
CA TYR A 163 9.47 -11.03 5.77
C TYR A 163 10.69 -11.94 5.63
N ASP A 164 11.17 -12.56 6.73
CA ASP A 164 12.35 -13.42 6.69
C ASP A 164 12.16 -14.62 5.76
N ASP A 165 10.99 -15.21 5.74
CA ASP A 165 10.66 -16.35 4.87
C ASP A 165 10.41 -15.98 3.39
N TYR A 166 10.40 -14.70 3.03
CA TYR A 166 10.24 -14.32 1.61
C TYR A 166 11.49 -14.67 0.81
N PRO A 167 11.39 -15.51 -0.25
CA PRO A 167 12.57 -16.15 -0.85
C PRO A 167 13.40 -15.21 -1.75
N SER A 168 12.79 -14.17 -2.31
CA SER A 168 13.34 -13.32 -3.37
C SER A 168 13.77 -11.94 -2.85
N PRO A 169 14.47 -11.09 -3.63
CA PRO A 169 14.84 -9.74 -3.23
C PRO A 169 13.63 -8.87 -2.86
N ILE A 170 13.79 -7.98 -1.88
CA ILE A 170 12.77 -7.00 -1.49
C ILE A 170 13.32 -5.60 -1.75
N TYR A 171 12.75 -4.92 -2.73
CA TYR A 171 12.98 -3.50 -3.03
C TYR A 171 12.02 -2.64 -2.24
N ALA A 172 12.31 -1.34 -2.07
CA ALA A 172 11.37 -0.43 -1.44
C ALA A 172 11.44 0.99 -2.00
N LEU A 173 10.32 1.70 -1.88
CA LEU A 173 10.23 3.15 -2.05
C LEU A 173 9.87 3.77 -0.70
N PRO A 174 10.51 4.87 -0.30
CA PRO A 174 10.20 5.49 0.97
C PRO A 174 8.87 6.21 0.91
N GLY A 175 8.13 6.16 2.03
CA GLY A 175 7.01 7.04 2.29
C GLY A 175 7.42 8.23 3.16
N ASN A 176 6.43 9.02 3.58
CA ASN A 176 6.68 10.20 4.41
C ASN A 176 7.18 9.83 5.81
N HIS A 177 6.77 8.67 6.37
CA HIS A 177 7.25 8.22 7.68
C HIS A 177 8.73 7.84 7.66
N ASP A 178 9.24 7.27 6.58
CA ASP A 178 10.68 6.99 6.41
C ASP A 178 11.52 8.27 6.35
N TRP A 179 10.92 9.40 5.93
CA TRP A 179 11.58 10.71 5.88
C TRP A 179 11.63 11.42 7.24
N TYR A 180 10.86 11.00 8.25
CA TYR A 180 10.87 11.68 9.55
C TYR A 180 12.16 11.50 10.33
N ASP A 181 12.99 10.54 9.98
CA ASP A 181 14.36 10.41 10.49
C ASP A 181 15.44 10.92 9.51
N GLY A 182 15.04 11.62 8.43
CA GLY A 182 15.96 12.07 7.38
C GLY A 182 16.40 10.93 6.47
N LEU A 183 15.58 9.89 6.33
CA LEU A 183 15.80 8.68 5.52
C LEU A 183 16.99 7.81 5.97
N VAL A 184 17.47 7.98 7.19
CA VAL A 184 18.66 7.28 7.69
C VAL A 184 18.45 5.77 7.74
N GLY A 185 17.33 5.32 8.33
CA GLY A 185 17.01 3.89 8.42
C GLY A 185 16.88 3.25 7.04
N PHE A 186 16.15 3.89 6.15
CA PHE A 186 15.93 3.43 4.78
C PHE A 186 17.26 3.33 4.00
N MET A 187 18.05 4.39 3.97
CA MET A 187 19.31 4.42 3.24
C MET A 187 20.33 3.42 3.78
N HIS A 188 20.36 3.21 5.09
CA HIS A 188 21.21 2.20 5.70
C HIS A 188 20.77 0.78 5.30
N HIS A 189 19.52 0.41 5.59
CA HIS A 189 19.06 -0.97 5.46
C HIS A 189 18.81 -1.40 4.01
N LEU A 190 18.24 -0.54 3.19
CA LEU A 190 17.80 -0.88 1.83
C LEU A 190 18.79 -0.45 0.74
N CYS A 191 19.41 0.74 0.88
CA CYS A 191 20.35 1.27 -0.11
C CYS A 191 21.82 0.98 0.21
N GLY A 192 22.12 0.54 1.43
CA GLY A 192 23.47 0.21 1.87
C GLY A 192 24.38 1.42 2.03
N ALA A 193 23.80 2.58 2.29
CA ALA A 193 24.56 3.81 2.49
C ALA A 193 25.40 3.77 3.76
N ASP A 194 26.54 4.43 3.70
CA ASP A 194 27.36 4.72 4.88
C ASP A 194 26.82 5.97 5.58
N VAL A 195 26.10 5.74 6.66
CA VAL A 195 25.48 6.81 7.45
C VAL A 195 26.52 7.70 8.14
N SER A 196 27.73 7.20 8.40
CA SER A 196 28.83 7.97 9.00
C SER A 196 29.34 9.11 8.11
N ALA A 197 29.08 9.02 6.80
CA ALA A 197 29.41 10.05 5.83
C ALA A 197 28.48 11.29 5.90
N LEU A 198 27.37 11.22 6.65
CA LEU A 198 26.48 12.37 6.82
C LEU A 198 27.20 13.52 7.54
N PRO A 199 27.11 14.75 7.01
CA PRO A 199 27.77 15.90 7.62
C PRO A 199 27.20 16.14 9.04
N ALA A 200 28.08 16.51 9.94
CA ALA A 200 27.66 17.00 11.25
C ALA A 200 26.74 18.21 11.06
N ALA A 201 25.67 18.31 11.87
CA ALA A 201 24.75 19.46 11.79
C ALA A 201 25.51 20.78 11.91
N GLU A 202 25.56 21.54 10.81
CA GLU A 202 26.35 22.75 10.71
C GLU A 202 25.77 23.95 11.45
N GLY A 203 26.68 24.78 11.97
CA GLY A 203 26.51 26.19 12.26
C GLY A 203 25.56 26.58 13.40
N ARG A 204 25.72 27.81 13.89
CA ARG A 204 24.73 28.45 14.77
C ARG A 204 23.50 28.85 13.96
N PRO A 205 22.26 28.62 14.48
CA PRO A 205 21.06 29.00 13.77
C PRO A 205 21.04 30.50 13.50
N SER A 206 20.76 30.87 12.25
CA SER A 206 20.80 32.26 11.77
C SER A 206 19.57 33.08 12.17
N SER A 207 18.45 32.42 12.48
CA SER A 207 17.17 33.07 12.79
C SER A 207 16.44 32.37 13.93
N PHE A 208 15.45 33.08 14.53
CA PHE A 208 14.55 32.51 15.54
C PHE A 208 13.74 31.32 14.97
N LYS A 209 13.28 31.42 13.72
CA LYS A 209 12.54 30.35 13.03
C LYS A 209 13.42 29.10 12.89
N GLU A 210 14.70 29.26 12.55
CA GLU A 210 15.64 28.14 12.45
C GLU A 210 15.94 27.51 13.82
N ARG A 211 16.06 28.34 14.89
CA ARG A 211 16.21 27.81 16.26
C ARG A 211 15.00 26.97 16.67
N LEU A 212 13.79 27.47 16.40
CA LEU A 212 12.57 26.76 16.70
C LEU A 212 12.43 25.48 15.89
N ARG A 213 12.77 25.52 14.59
CA ARG A 213 12.83 24.32 13.74
C ARG A 213 13.80 23.30 14.33
N ARG A 214 15.03 23.71 14.70
CA ARG A 214 16.03 22.80 15.28
C ARG A 214 15.59 22.20 16.62
N LEU A 215 14.77 22.89 17.39
CA LEU A 215 14.23 22.40 18.66
C LEU A 215 13.10 21.40 18.45
N LEU A 216 12.18 21.69 17.54
CA LEU A 216 10.97 20.92 17.33
C LEU A 216 11.11 19.81 16.31
N TRP A 217 11.95 20.00 15.28
CA TRP A 217 12.15 19.01 14.22
C TRP A 217 12.79 17.75 14.75
N ARG A 218 12.18 16.60 14.46
CA ARG A 218 12.81 15.32 14.75
C ARG A 218 14.05 15.15 13.89
N ARG A 219 15.12 14.72 14.50
CA ARG A 219 16.37 14.37 13.84
C ARG A 219 16.68 12.91 14.14
N PRO A 220 17.36 12.20 13.22
CA PRO A 220 17.85 10.88 13.52
C PRO A 220 18.72 10.94 14.77
N ALA A 221 18.61 9.93 15.61
CA ALA A 221 19.56 9.74 16.68
C ALA A 221 20.94 9.60 16.04
N ARG A 222 21.91 10.42 16.47
CA ARG A 222 23.31 10.24 16.06
C ARG A 222 23.77 8.92 16.64
N ARG A 223 23.85 7.90 15.81
CA ARG A 223 24.43 6.58 16.13
C ARG A 223 25.76 6.51 15.40
N GLY A 224 26.80 6.03 16.10
CA GLY A 224 28.02 5.61 15.42
C GLY A 224 27.71 4.46 14.46
N PRO A 225 28.57 4.19 13.47
CA PRO A 225 28.37 3.02 12.59
C PRO A 225 28.23 1.70 13.36
N GLU A 226 28.88 1.59 14.52
CA GLU A 226 28.80 0.43 15.42
C GLU A 226 27.47 0.30 16.17
N ASP A 227 26.69 1.38 16.27
CA ASP A 227 25.41 1.40 16.97
C ASP A 227 24.23 1.10 16.03
N LEU A 228 24.47 0.98 14.71
CA LEU A 228 23.44 0.69 13.75
C LEU A 228 23.19 -0.83 13.69
N PRO A 229 21.91 -1.26 13.61
CA PRO A 229 21.59 -2.66 13.43
C PRO A 229 22.21 -3.24 12.17
N VAL A 230 22.61 -4.50 12.22
CA VAL A 230 23.21 -5.20 11.09
C VAL A 230 22.20 -5.35 9.97
N ARG A 231 22.61 -5.05 8.74
CA ARG A 231 21.81 -5.30 7.54
C ARG A 231 21.65 -6.80 7.33
N ARG A 232 20.42 -7.22 7.03
CA ARG A 232 20.11 -8.61 6.65
C ARG A 232 19.81 -8.70 5.14
N ARG A 233 19.50 -9.91 4.63
CA ARG A 233 19.16 -10.20 3.22
C ARG A 233 20.28 -9.75 2.26
N THR A 234 21.54 -9.94 2.67
CA THR A 234 22.74 -9.59 1.89
C THR A 234 23.30 -10.77 1.09
N GLU A 235 22.80 -11.98 1.32
CA GLU A 235 23.15 -13.20 0.64
C GLU A 235 22.72 -13.19 -0.84
N GLU A 236 23.38 -13.98 -1.66
CA GLU A 236 23.03 -14.12 -3.06
C GLU A 236 21.60 -14.64 -3.24
N GLY A 237 20.87 -14.07 -4.20
CA GLY A 237 19.45 -14.40 -4.44
C GLY A 237 18.44 -13.58 -3.62
N ARG A 238 18.84 -13.01 -2.47
CA ARG A 238 17.98 -12.13 -1.65
C ARG A 238 18.45 -10.68 -1.62
N ARG A 239 19.68 -10.43 -2.06
CA ARG A 239 20.27 -9.09 -2.10
C ARG A 239 19.70 -8.26 -3.25
N THR A 240 19.29 -7.02 -2.95
CA THR A 240 18.93 -6.04 -3.96
C THR A 240 20.14 -5.30 -4.52
N GLY A 241 20.04 -4.81 -5.75
CA GLY A 241 20.97 -3.82 -6.31
C GLY A 241 20.56 -2.38 -6.03
N GLN A 242 19.53 -2.16 -5.24
CA GLN A 242 19.03 -0.82 -4.90
C GLN A 242 20.09 0.00 -4.16
N ARG A 243 20.32 1.25 -4.62
CA ARG A 243 21.32 2.17 -4.07
C ARG A 243 20.80 3.58 -3.83
N SER A 244 19.53 3.81 -4.18
CA SER A 244 18.89 5.12 -4.12
C SER A 244 17.43 5.00 -3.69
N PRO A 245 16.79 6.08 -3.21
CA PRO A 245 15.39 6.08 -2.83
C PRO A 245 14.44 6.08 -4.04
N TYR A 246 14.95 6.31 -5.25
CA TYR A 246 14.22 6.16 -6.51
C TYR A 246 15.07 5.39 -7.52
N PHE A 247 14.48 4.53 -8.32
CA PHE A 247 15.17 3.60 -9.21
C PHE A 247 14.23 3.00 -10.24
N ALA A 248 14.77 2.28 -11.21
CA ALA A 248 13.96 1.44 -12.09
C ALA A 248 14.41 -0.02 -12.03
N LEU A 249 13.45 -0.96 -12.17
CA LEU A 249 13.73 -2.37 -12.34
C LEU A 249 13.44 -2.76 -13.79
N ASP A 250 14.49 -3.11 -14.52
CA ASP A 250 14.33 -3.70 -15.85
C ASP A 250 14.14 -5.21 -15.73
N THR A 251 12.91 -5.67 -15.95
CA THR A 251 12.51 -7.06 -15.79
C THR A 251 12.40 -7.83 -17.11
N GLY A 252 12.86 -7.22 -18.20
CA GLY A 252 12.67 -7.76 -19.54
C GLY A 252 11.35 -7.30 -20.17
N PRO A 253 10.19 -7.92 -19.88
CA PRO A 253 8.92 -7.53 -20.50
C PRO A 253 8.36 -6.21 -19.97
N LEU A 254 8.75 -5.78 -18.78
CA LEU A 254 8.22 -4.60 -18.08
C LEU A 254 9.34 -3.78 -17.48
N LEU A 255 9.22 -2.46 -17.50
CA LEU A 255 10.04 -1.54 -16.72
C LEU A 255 9.22 -1.02 -15.53
N VAL A 256 9.65 -1.34 -14.32
CA VAL A 256 9.04 -0.82 -13.09
C VAL A 256 9.82 0.40 -12.65
N VAL A 257 9.20 1.58 -12.69
CA VAL A 257 9.82 2.87 -12.38
C VAL A 257 9.35 3.33 -11.01
N GLY A 258 10.24 3.40 -10.05
CA GLY A 258 9.94 3.84 -8.69
C GLY A 258 10.41 5.26 -8.44
N ILE A 259 9.54 6.15 -7.97
CA ILE A 259 9.86 7.51 -7.58
C ILE A 259 9.59 7.77 -6.11
N ASP A 260 10.43 8.60 -5.49
CA ASP A 260 10.27 9.06 -4.13
C ASP A 260 9.52 10.40 -4.11
N THR A 261 8.32 10.41 -3.55
CA THR A 261 7.47 11.61 -3.44
C THR A 261 7.75 12.45 -2.19
N GLY A 262 8.63 12.01 -1.31
CA GLY A 262 8.97 12.75 -0.10
C GLY A 262 7.81 12.96 0.87
N MET A 263 7.92 13.99 1.72
CA MET A 263 6.86 14.32 2.68
C MET A 263 5.70 15.12 2.07
N GLY A 264 5.94 16.01 1.10
CA GLY A 264 4.85 16.79 0.51
C GLY A 264 5.24 17.90 -0.45
N GLY A 265 6.52 18.07 -0.73
CA GLY A 265 7.02 19.05 -1.69
C GLY A 265 6.97 18.57 -3.15
N PRO A 266 7.33 19.43 -4.11
CA PRO A 266 7.49 19.01 -5.50
C PRO A 266 8.64 18.01 -5.65
N ILE A 267 8.58 17.18 -6.68
CA ILE A 267 9.70 16.30 -7.06
C ILE A 267 10.91 17.15 -7.45
N ASP A 268 12.08 16.85 -6.90
CA ASP A 268 13.29 17.62 -7.20
C ASP A 268 13.75 17.49 -8.64
N ARG A 269 14.53 18.48 -9.08
CA ARG A 269 14.97 18.59 -10.49
C ARG A 269 15.77 17.39 -10.98
N GLU A 270 16.62 16.78 -10.13
CA GLU A 270 17.44 15.64 -10.53
C GLU A 270 16.56 14.41 -10.79
N GLN A 271 15.65 14.09 -9.87
CA GLN A 271 14.71 13.00 -10.02
C GLN A 271 13.74 13.24 -11.19
N ALA A 272 13.24 14.47 -11.36
CA ALA A 272 12.36 14.84 -12.48
C ALA A 272 13.05 14.64 -13.84
N GLY A 273 14.30 15.09 -13.97
CA GLY A 273 15.10 14.89 -15.18
C GLY A 273 15.34 13.40 -15.47
N TRP A 274 15.65 12.61 -14.43
CA TRP A 274 15.80 11.17 -14.57
C TRP A 274 14.49 10.49 -14.97
N LEU A 275 13.35 10.84 -14.35
CA LEU A 275 12.04 10.29 -14.68
C LEU A 275 11.69 10.53 -16.15
N ARG A 276 11.88 11.76 -16.65
CA ARG A 276 11.64 12.06 -18.08
C ARG A 276 12.59 11.26 -18.98
N GLY A 277 13.85 11.07 -18.58
CA GLY A 277 14.84 10.31 -19.33
C GLY A 277 14.47 8.84 -19.47
N ILE A 278 14.19 8.18 -18.36
CA ILE A 278 13.84 6.75 -18.31
C ILE A 278 12.49 6.45 -18.98
N SER A 279 11.60 7.43 -19.03
CA SER A 279 10.27 7.29 -19.64
C SER A 279 10.28 7.21 -21.16
N ARG A 280 11.33 7.68 -21.85
CA ARG A 280 11.40 7.77 -23.31
C ARG A 280 11.59 6.42 -24.03
N THR A 281 11.68 5.31 -23.32
CA THR A 281 11.79 3.98 -23.93
C THR A 281 10.41 3.47 -24.33
N ASP A 282 10.34 2.64 -25.39
CA ASP A 282 9.07 2.04 -25.84
C ASP A 282 8.56 0.91 -24.96
N LYS A 283 9.38 0.47 -24.00
CA LYS A 283 9.05 -0.64 -23.07
C LYS A 283 7.81 -0.27 -22.26
N PRO A 284 6.85 -1.20 -22.07
CA PRO A 284 5.73 -1.00 -21.16
C PRO A 284 6.22 -0.69 -19.74
N LYS A 285 5.55 0.24 -19.06
CA LYS A 285 5.97 0.72 -17.74
C LYS A 285 4.85 0.69 -16.72
N VAL A 286 5.24 0.38 -15.48
CA VAL A 286 4.44 0.66 -14.29
C VAL A 286 5.20 1.67 -13.45
N LEU A 287 4.54 2.79 -13.12
CA LEU A 287 5.05 3.75 -12.15
C LEU A 287 4.69 3.28 -10.74
N LEU A 288 5.64 3.31 -9.82
CA LEU A 288 5.43 3.15 -8.38
C LEU A 288 5.79 4.46 -7.68
N THR A 289 4.94 4.89 -6.73
CA THR A 289 5.11 6.16 -6.02
C THR A 289 4.85 5.98 -4.53
N GLY A 290 5.51 6.76 -3.68
CA GLY A 290 5.17 6.81 -2.25
C GLY A 290 3.73 7.28 -2.03
N LYS A 291 3.25 8.27 -2.82
CA LYS A 291 1.90 8.84 -2.74
C LYS A 291 1.14 8.65 -4.05
N PRO A 292 -0.14 8.25 -4.03
CA PRO A 292 -0.91 7.97 -5.24
C PRO A 292 -1.28 9.26 -5.99
N LEU A 293 -1.41 9.16 -7.33
CA LEU A 293 -1.82 10.26 -8.20
C LEU A 293 -3.34 10.48 -8.25
N TYR A 294 -4.12 9.42 -8.01
CA TYR A 294 -5.56 9.48 -7.83
C TYR A 294 -5.92 8.85 -6.49
N VAL A 295 -6.65 9.55 -5.66
CA VAL A 295 -7.05 9.10 -4.32
C VAL A 295 -8.30 9.81 -3.84
N ASP A 296 -9.20 9.09 -3.18
CA ASP A 296 -10.44 9.60 -2.55
C ASP A 296 -11.32 10.44 -3.49
N GLY A 297 -11.31 10.09 -4.81
CA GLY A 297 -12.05 10.81 -5.84
C GLY A 297 -11.40 12.11 -6.32
N GLU A 298 -10.15 12.35 -5.96
CA GLU A 298 -9.39 13.54 -6.34
C GLU A 298 -8.13 13.16 -7.16
N HIS A 299 -7.66 14.10 -7.98
CA HIS A 299 -6.46 13.97 -8.80
C HIS A 299 -5.32 14.84 -8.25
N HIS A 300 -4.17 14.23 -7.99
CA HIS A 300 -2.96 14.84 -7.44
C HIS A 300 -1.77 14.65 -8.39
N PRO A 301 -1.57 15.54 -9.38
CA PRO A 301 -0.61 15.30 -10.47
C PRO A 301 0.87 15.36 -10.06
N TYR A 302 1.19 15.75 -8.86
CA TYR A 302 2.54 15.95 -8.30
C TYR A 302 3.44 16.87 -9.13
N PRO A 303 3.62 18.12 -8.72
CA PRO A 303 4.48 19.08 -9.40
C PRO A 303 5.96 18.70 -9.32
N MET A 304 6.73 19.10 -10.33
CA MET A 304 8.18 18.96 -10.40
C MET A 304 8.86 20.34 -10.32
N GLU A 305 10.02 20.43 -9.67
CA GLU A 305 10.74 21.71 -9.47
C GLU A 305 11.12 22.42 -10.79
N ASP A 306 11.31 21.66 -11.87
CA ASP A 306 11.66 22.19 -13.18
C ASP A 306 10.46 22.42 -14.13
N GLY A 307 9.24 22.34 -13.58
CA GLY A 307 7.98 22.53 -14.26
C GLY A 307 7.32 21.25 -14.75
N GLY A 308 6.02 21.33 -15.00
CA GLY A 308 5.17 20.18 -15.29
C GLY A 308 4.93 19.30 -14.07
N THR A 309 4.33 18.15 -14.29
CA THR A 309 3.94 17.20 -13.24
C THR A 309 4.41 15.78 -13.55
N VAL A 310 4.40 14.91 -12.54
CA VAL A 310 4.62 13.47 -12.73
C VAL A 310 3.56 12.89 -13.65
N ASP A 311 2.32 13.35 -13.53
CA ASP A 311 1.21 12.85 -14.32
C ASP A 311 1.33 13.24 -15.81
N ASP A 312 1.89 14.42 -16.14
CA ASP A 312 2.22 14.77 -17.52
C ASP A 312 3.18 13.76 -18.18
N VAL A 313 4.12 13.20 -17.39
CA VAL A 313 5.04 12.18 -17.87
C VAL A 313 4.33 10.84 -18.05
N VAL A 314 3.43 10.48 -17.17
CA VAL A 314 2.69 9.21 -17.18
C VAL A 314 1.65 9.19 -18.31
N LEU A 315 0.97 10.32 -18.53
CA LEU A 315 -0.06 10.46 -19.57
C LEU A 315 0.49 10.62 -20.99
N ASP A 316 1.78 10.92 -21.16
CA ASP A 316 2.38 11.01 -22.49
C ASP A 316 2.30 9.64 -23.21
N PRO A 317 1.56 9.55 -24.34
CA PRO A 317 1.35 8.29 -25.05
C PRO A 317 2.66 7.67 -25.58
N ASN A 318 3.72 8.45 -25.71
CA ASN A 318 5.04 7.97 -26.14
C ASN A 318 5.80 7.26 -25.02
N HIS A 319 5.42 7.47 -23.78
CA HIS A 319 6.10 6.89 -22.62
C HIS A 319 5.63 5.49 -22.25
N ASN A 320 4.52 5.03 -22.80
CA ASN A 320 3.98 3.67 -22.67
C ASN A 320 3.78 3.18 -21.21
N TYR A 321 3.33 4.07 -20.31
CA TYR A 321 2.86 3.65 -19.00
C TYR A 321 1.52 2.93 -19.10
N VAL A 322 1.35 1.85 -18.35
CA VAL A 322 0.11 1.05 -18.30
C VAL A 322 -0.58 1.13 -16.94
N ALA A 323 0.19 1.41 -15.88
CA ALA A 323 -0.34 1.66 -14.55
C ALA A 323 0.55 2.65 -13.77
N ALA A 324 -0.05 3.35 -12.80
CA ALA A 324 0.62 4.12 -11.77
C ALA A 324 0.05 3.72 -10.41
N ILE A 325 0.89 3.21 -9.51
CA ILE A 325 0.48 2.62 -8.23
C ILE A 325 1.19 3.35 -7.08
N GLY A 326 0.42 3.77 -6.08
CA GLY A 326 0.97 4.47 -4.90
C GLY A 326 0.47 3.90 -3.58
N GLY A 327 1.24 4.12 -2.49
CA GLY A 327 0.87 3.82 -1.11
C GLY A 327 0.22 5.01 -0.39
N ASP A 328 0.66 5.33 0.84
CA ASP A 328 0.29 6.46 1.72
C ASP A 328 -1.18 6.43 2.24
N ILE A 329 -2.11 5.84 1.50
CA ILE A 329 -3.51 5.71 1.91
C ILE A 329 -3.83 4.23 2.12
N HIS A 330 -4.19 3.87 3.35
CA HIS A 330 -4.20 2.51 3.86
C HIS A 330 -5.47 1.74 3.47
N ASN A 331 -5.75 1.71 2.15
CA ASN A 331 -6.82 0.94 1.53
C ASN A 331 -6.43 0.60 0.09
N TYR A 332 -7.34 0.02 -0.67
CA TYR A 332 -7.20 -0.17 -2.11
C TYR A 332 -8.22 0.68 -2.86
N GLN A 333 -7.76 1.35 -3.92
CA GLN A 333 -8.62 2.08 -4.85
C GLN A 333 -8.08 1.89 -6.28
N ARG A 334 -8.97 1.77 -7.28
CA ARG A 334 -8.56 1.73 -8.68
C ARG A 334 -9.40 2.65 -9.54
N TYR A 335 -8.70 3.45 -10.35
CA TYR A 335 -9.23 4.43 -11.29
C TYR A 335 -8.74 4.12 -12.70
N PRO A 336 -9.57 3.55 -13.60
CA PRO A 336 -9.21 3.32 -15.00
C PRO A 336 -9.41 4.62 -15.80
N VAL A 337 -8.37 5.44 -15.89
CA VAL A 337 -8.42 6.77 -16.53
C VAL A 337 -8.28 6.63 -18.05
N PRO A 338 -9.27 7.07 -18.84
CA PRO A 338 -9.16 7.08 -20.30
C PRO A 338 -8.04 8.02 -20.77
N VAL A 339 -7.18 7.54 -21.67
CA VAL A 339 -6.10 8.35 -22.27
C VAL A 339 -6.33 8.47 -23.77
N GLY A 340 -6.33 9.69 -24.28
CA GLY A 340 -6.55 9.94 -25.71
C GLY A 340 -5.55 9.18 -26.58
N GLY A 341 -6.04 8.51 -27.63
CA GLY A 341 -5.23 7.74 -28.56
C GLY A 341 -4.83 6.33 -28.08
N ARG A 342 -5.41 5.85 -26.99
CA ARG A 342 -5.23 4.49 -26.46
C ARG A 342 -6.58 3.77 -26.33
N ASP A 343 -6.59 2.47 -26.63
CA ASP A 343 -7.79 1.63 -26.46
C ASP A 343 -7.98 1.24 -24.98
N GLU A 344 -6.87 1.05 -24.25
CA GLU A 344 -6.89 0.63 -22.85
C GLU A 344 -6.67 1.82 -21.91
N PRO A 345 -7.48 1.96 -20.85
CA PRO A 345 -7.30 3.01 -19.86
C PRO A 345 -6.03 2.79 -19.04
N LEU A 346 -5.39 3.87 -18.64
CA LEU A 346 -4.29 3.84 -17.68
C LEU A 346 -4.85 3.54 -16.28
N GLN A 347 -4.28 2.54 -15.61
CA GLN A 347 -4.73 2.13 -14.30
C GLN A 347 -4.02 2.94 -13.21
N TYR A 348 -4.73 3.83 -12.53
CA TYR A 348 -4.24 4.46 -11.30
C TYR A 348 -4.73 3.69 -10.09
N ILE A 349 -3.79 3.28 -9.24
CA ILE A 349 -4.08 2.36 -8.13
C ILE A 349 -3.50 2.92 -6.83
N VAL A 350 -4.30 2.88 -5.78
CA VAL A 350 -3.88 3.04 -4.38
C VAL A 350 -3.71 1.64 -3.79
N SER A 351 -2.58 1.37 -3.15
CA SER A 351 -2.29 0.08 -2.50
C SER A 351 -1.46 0.27 -1.23
N GLY A 352 -2.06 0.93 -0.23
CA GLY A 352 -1.43 1.19 1.07
C GLY A 352 -1.98 0.32 2.21
N GLY A 353 -2.74 -0.73 1.90
CA GLY A 353 -3.36 -1.59 2.92
C GLY A 353 -2.46 -2.69 3.49
N GLY A 354 -1.14 -2.54 3.48
CA GLY A 354 -0.16 -3.59 3.78
C GLY A 354 0.13 -3.83 5.27
N GLY A 355 -0.52 -3.14 6.18
CA GLY A 355 -0.29 -3.38 7.61
C GLY A 355 -0.65 -2.22 8.53
N ALA A 356 -0.51 -0.97 8.10
CA ALA A 356 -0.92 0.19 8.89
C ALA A 356 -2.44 0.24 9.11
N TYR A 357 -2.92 1.08 10.03
CA TYR A 357 -4.36 1.26 10.30
C TYR A 357 -5.16 1.47 9.01
N MET A 358 -6.44 1.09 8.97
CA MET A 358 -7.26 1.18 7.76
C MET A 358 -7.76 2.60 7.52
N SER A 359 -7.53 3.16 6.34
CA SER A 359 -8.18 4.38 5.88
C SER A 359 -9.61 4.10 5.39
N ALA A 360 -10.57 4.89 5.87
CA ALA A 360 -12.00 4.65 5.69
C ALA A 360 -12.49 4.92 4.26
N THR A 361 -12.82 3.88 3.50
CA THR A 361 -13.36 4.01 2.13
C THR A 361 -14.79 4.56 2.09
N HIS A 362 -15.58 4.41 3.15
CA HIS A 362 -16.93 5.00 3.21
C HIS A 362 -16.93 6.53 3.17
N ARG A 363 -15.76 7.17 3.34
CA ARG A 363 -15.58 8.62 3.18
C ARG A 363 -15.36 9.07 1.75
N ILE A 364 -14.97 8.15 0.86
CA ILE A 364 -14.74 8.46 -0.56
C ILE A 364 -16.07 8.92 -1.18
N PRO A 365 -16.13 10.13 -1.74
CA PRO A 365 -17.34 10.62 -2.38
C PRO A 365 -17.72 9.77 -3.60
N LYS A 366 -18.87 10.06 -4.20
CA LYS A 366 -19.18 9.52 -5.52
C LYS A 366 -18.11 9.96 -6.50
N VAL A 367 -17.49 9.01 -7.18
CA VAL A 367 -16.36 9.26 -8.07
C VAL A 367 -16.83 9.81 -9.41
N ASP A 368 -16.24 10.95 -9.78
CA ASP A 368 -16.35 11.60 -11.10
C ASP A 368 -15.09 12.44 -11.32
N VAL A 369 -14.00 11.80 -11.72
CA VAL A 369 -12.68 12.44 -11.83
C VAL A 369 -11.87 11.85 -12.98
N GLY A 370 -11.25 12.68 -13.80
CA GLY A 370 -10.36 12.22 -14.87
C GLY A 370 -11.03 11.32 -15.92
N GLY A 371 -12.36 11.43 -16.09
CA GLY A 371 -13.15 10.57 -16.96
C GLY A 371 -13.53 9.23 -16.35
N VAL A 372 -13.17 8.98 -15.09
CA VAL A 372 -13.59 7.79 -14.32
C VAL A 372 -14.89 8.10 -13.61
N THR A 373 -15.88 7.25 -13.79
CA THR A 373 -17.16 7.34 -13.10
C THR A 373 -17.25 6.33 -11.94
N GLU A 374 -18.28 6.47 -11.13
CA GLU A 374 -18.53 5.53 -10.04
C GLU A 374 -18.70 4.07 -10.50
N ASP A 375 -19.23 3.84 -11.72
CA ASP A 375 -19.41 2.50 -12.28
C ASP A 375 -18.06 1.83 -12.66
N ASP A 376 -17.00 2.62 -12.85
CA ASP A 376 -15.63 2.17 -13.21
C ASP A 376 -14.71 2.06 -11.99
N PHE A 377 -15.05 2.78 -10.92
CA PHE A 377 -14.25 2.85 -9.69
C PHE A 377 -14.40 1.60 -8.84
N ILE A 378 -13.28 1.15 -8.29
CA ILE A 378 -13.25 0.01 -7.34
C ILE A 378 -12.49 0.43 -6.08
N CYS A 379 -13.00 0.02 -4.91
CA CYS A 379 -12.27 0.16 -3.64
C CYS A 379 -12.43 -1.09 -2.75
N TYR A 380 -11.41 -1.34 -1.93
CA TYR A 380 -11.42 -2.37 -0.89
C TYR A 380 -10.82 -1.79 0.42
N PRO A 381 -11.50 -1.95 1.58
CA PRO A 381 -12.85 -2.52 1.71
C PRO A 381 -13.88 -1.72 0.91
N ARG A 382 -15.03 -2.34 0.59
CA ARG A 382 -16.16 -1.61 -0.02
C ARG A 382 -16.69 -0.57 0.96
N ARG A 383 -17.29 0.49 0.48
CA ARG A 383 -17.79 1.59 1.34
C ARG A 383 -18.70 1.11 2.46
N GLY A 384 -19.62 0.18 2.17
CA GLY A 384 -20.52 -0.41 3.17
C GLY A 384 -19.77 -1.20 4.23
N ASP A 385 -18.79 -2.00 3.83
CA ASP A 385 -17.95 -2.79 4.74
C ASP A 385 -17.12 -1.89 5.65
N SER A 386 -16.54 -0.85 5.08
CA SER A 386 -15.80 0.17 5.84
C SER A 386 -16.70 0.86 6.88
N LEU A 387 -17.93 1.27 6.51
CA LEU A 387 -18.87 1.88 7.46
C LEU A 387 -19.25 0.91 8.58
N SER A 388 -19.55 -0.35 8.23
CA SER A 388 -19.85 -1.39 9.21
C SER A 388 -18.68 -1.63 10.17
N PHE A 389 -17.47 -1.77 9.64
CA PHE A 389 -16.25 -1.94 10.45
C PHE A 389 -16.06 -0.78 11.44
N TYR A 390 -16.10 0.46 10.95
CA TYR A 390 -15.94 1.63 11.82
C TYR A 390 -17.09 1.75 12.84
N SER A 391 -18.29 1.31 12.50
CA SER A 391 -19.40 1.32 13.42
C SER A 391 -19.15 0.39 14.63
N LYS A 392 -18.57 -0.79 14.41
CA LYS A 392 -18.14 -1.72 15.48
C LYS A 392 -17.03 -1.12 16.33
N LEU A 393 -16.05 -0.47 15.66
CA LEU A 393 -14.94 0.21 16.33
C LEU A 393 -15.45 1.32 17.28
N TYR A 394 -16.34 2.18 16.78
CA TYR A 394 -16.95 3.24 17.58
C TYR A 394 -17.84 2.68 18.71
N ASP A 395 -18.61 1.65 18.44
CA ASP A 395 -19.45 1.02 19.48
C ASP A 395 -18.58 0.48 20.61
N ARG A 396 -17.50 -0.23 20.29
CA ARG A 396 -16.57 -0.77 21.30
C ARG A 396 -15.85 0.31 22.10
N ARG A 397 -15.45 1.42 21.48
CA ARG A 397 -14.66 2.50 22.11
C ARG A 397 -15.50 3.57 22.78
N LEU A 398 -16.65 3.93 22.21
CA LEU A 398 -17.53 5.00 22.68
C LEU A 398 -18.89 4.52 23.15
N GLY A 399 -19.41 3.45 22.55
CA GLY A 399 -20.70 2.83 22.88
C GLY A 399 -20.62 1.76 23.96
N LEU A 400 -19.50 1.58 24.64
CA LEU A 400 -19.25 0.56 25.67
C LEU A 400 -19.48 -0.88 25.18
N GLY A 401 -19.44 -1.13 23.86
CA GLY A 401 -19.69 -2.44 23.27
C GLY A 401 -21.16 -2.93 23.42
N MET A 402 -22.11 -2.02 23.60
CA MET A 402 -23.53 -2.36 23.79
C MET A 402 -24.32 -2.50 22.48
N GLY A 403 -23.64 -2.38 21.32
CA GLY A 403 -24.24 -2.51 20.00
C GLY A 403 -25.12 -1.32 19.54
N TRP A 404 -25.04 -0.20 20.24
CA TRP A 404 -25.86 0.97 19.91
C TRP A 404 -25.44 1.64 18.61
N LEU A 405 -24.13 1.68 18.37
CA LEU A 405 -23.55 2.29 17.17
C LEU A 405 -23.26 1.24 16.08
N GLU A 406 -23.35 -0.05 16.37
CA GLU A 406 -23.06 -1.11 15.42
C GLU A 406 -24.09 -1.14 14.28
N ILE A 407 -23.59 -1.17 13.04
CA ILE A 407 -24.38 -1.22 11.81
C ILE A 407 -24.03 -2.52 11.10
N ALA A 408 -25.04 -3.34 10.80
CA ALA A 408 -24.84 -4.56 10.03
C ALA A 408 -24.33 -4.24 8.61
N PRO A 409 -23.49 -5.10 8.00
CA PRO A 409 -22.90 -4.84 6.69
C PRO A 409 -23.92 -4.52 5.59
N GLY A 410 -25.02 -5.27 5.51
CA GLY A 410 -26.10 -5.01 4.54
C GLY A 410 -26.81 -3.67 4.76
N GLU A 411 -27.05 -3.28 6.04
CA GLU A 411 -27.61 -1.96 6.36
C GLU A 411 -26.63 -0.83 6.00
N ALA A 412 -25.33 -1.05 6.24
CA ALA A 412 -24.28 -0.09 5.87
C ALA A 412 -24.18 0.08 4.35
N ALA A 413 -24.24 -1.02 3.59
CA ALA A 413 -24.23 -0.99 2.13
C ALA A 413 -25.47 -0.24 1.57
N ALA A 414 -26.65 -0.51 2.12
CA ALA A 414 -27.89 0.20 1.75
C ALA A 414 -27.80 1.70 2.07
N TYR A 415 -27.27 2.06 3.23
CA TYR A 415 -27.06 3.46 3.60
C TYR A 415 -26.12 4.18 2.63
N MET A 416 -24.98 3.56 2.28
CA MET A 416 -24.02 4.15 1.35
C MET A 416 -24.61 4.31 -0.05
N ALA A 417 -25.36 3.32 -0.54
CA ALA A 417 -26.06 3.39 -1.82
C ALA A 417 -27.06 4.56 -1.87
N GLU A 418 -27.89 4.70 -0.84
CA GLU A 418 -28.84 5.82 -0.72
C GLU A 418 -28.13 7.17 -0.59
N ARG A 419 -27.07 7.23 0.24
CA ARG A 419 -26.35 8.48 0.55
C ARG A 419 -25.62 9.07 -0.63
N LEU A 420 -24.98 8.22 -1.42
CA LEU A 420 -24.17 8.63 -2.58
C LEU A 420 -24.95 8.58 -3.90
N GLY A 421 -26.18 8.04 -3.90
CA GLY A 421 -26.94 7.82 -5.13
C GLY A 421 -26.23 6.86 -6.09
N ILE A 422 -25.65 5.78 -5.55
CA ILE A 422 -24.91 4.75 -6.27
C ILE A 422 -25.65 3.42 -6.20
N LYS A 423 -25.29 2.49 -7.10
CA LYS A 423 -25.78 1.11 -6.99
C LYS A 423 -25.09 0.42 -5.80
N PRO A 424 -25.79 -0.48 -5.07
CA PRO A 424 -25.13 -1.31 -4.07
C PRO A 424 -24.05 -2.15 -4.72
N ALA A 425 -22.94 -2.35 -4.01
CA ALA A 425 -21.79 -3.07 -4.53
C ALA A 425 -22.12 -4.51 -4.92
N ARG A 426 -23.06 -5.12 -4.19
CA ARG A 426 -23.66 -6.43 -4.46
C ARG A 426 -25.17 -6.34 -4.33
N PRO A 427 -25.96 -6.91 -5.27
CA PRO A 427 -27.42 -6.92 -5.18
C PRO A 427 -27.94 -7.58 -3.90
N GLU A 428 -27.30 -8.64 -3.43
CA GLU A 428 -27.66 -9.39 -2.21
C GLU A 428 -27.41 -8.60 -0.92
N ASP A 429 -26.52 -7.61 -0.94
CA ASP A 429 -26.29 -6.72 0.20
C ASP A 429 -27.45 -5.72 0.38
N HIS A 430 -28.34 -5.65 -0.61
CA HIS A 430 -29.39 -4.65 -0.65
C HIS A 430 -30.75 -5.26 -0.31
N GLU A 431 -31.02 -5.49 0.96
CA GLU A 431 -32.35 -5.79 1.45
C GLU A 431 -33.33 -4.57 1.38
N GLY A 432 -32.86 -3.46 0.82
CA GLY A 432 -33.62 -2.23 0.61
C GLY A 432 -34.03 -1.49 1.88
N TYR A 433 -33.63 -1.98 3.05
CA TYR A 433 -34.05 -1.41 4.32
C TYR A 433 -32.89 -1.19 5.28
N ILE A 434 -32.83 0.01 5.83
CA ILE A 434 -31.99 0.35 6.96
C ILE A 434 -32.86 0.65 8.19
N GLY A 435 -32.59 -0.03 9.29
CA GLY A 435 -33.29 0.18 10.56
C GLY A 435 -33.11 1.60 11.11
N LYS A 436 -34.10 2.12 11.83
CA LYS A 436 -34.04 3.48 12.42
C LYS A 436 -32.80 3.67 13.33
N ARG A 437 -32.38 2.62 14.06
CA ARG A 437 -31.19 2.64 14.90
C ARG A 437 -29.92 2.75 14.05
N ALA A 438 -29.78 1.87 13.09
CA ALA A 438 -28.62 1.83 12.18
C ALA A 438 -28.49 3.14 11.39
N ARG A 439 -29.60 3.72 10.91
CA ARG A 439 -29.61 5.03 10.24
C ARG A 439 -29.10 6.15 11.16
N ARG A 440 -29.56 6.21 12.40
CA ARG A 440 -29.06 7.20 13.37
C ARG A 440 -27.57 7.03 13.68
N ALA A 441 -27.12 5.79 13.82
CA ALA A 441 -25.71 5.47 14.01
C ALA A 441 -24.89 5.91 12.78
N ALA A 442 -25.35 5.59 11.56
CA ALA A 442 -24.71 5.98 10.32
C ALA A 442 -24.64 7.51 10.16
N ASP A 443 -25.75 8.22 10.40
CA ASP A 443 -25.79 9.71 10.36
C ASP A 443 -24.85 10.34 11.40
N TRP A 444 -24.60 9.66 12.50
CA TRP A 444 -23.65 10.12 13.51
C TRP A 444 -22.19 9.86 13.10
N ILE A 445 -21.89 8.68 12.55
CA ILE A 445 -20.57 8.26 12.09
C ILE A 445 -20.21 9.00 10.79
N PHE A 446 -21.18 9.18 9.89
CA PHE A 446 -21.00 9.85 8.61
C PHE A 446 -21.58 11.28 8.66
N PRO A 447 -20.81 12.25 9.16
CA PRO A 447 -21.30 13.60 9.36
C PRO A 447 -21.65 14.31 8.06
N LEU A 448 -22.62 15.22 8.14
CA LEU A 448 -23.04 16.06 7.03
C LEU A 448 -21.86 16.87 6.45
N PRO A 449 -21.77 17.03 5.11
CA PRO A 449 -20.80 17.89 4.48
C PRO A 449 -20.83 19.31 5.09
N GLY A 450 -19.66 19.87 5.40
CA GLY A 450 -19.55 21.20 6.02
C GLY A 450 -19.72 21.24 7.54
N SER A 451 -20.05 20.11 8.19
CA SER A 451 -19.98 20.05 9.65
C SER A 451 -18.53 19.86 10.09
N GLY A 452 -18.08 20.61 11.12
CA GLY A 452 -16.73 20.42 11.70
C GLY A 452 -16.41 19.00 12.19
N ARG A 453 -17.41 18.11 12.21
CA ARG A 453 -17.29 16.68 12.57
C ARG A 453 -16.52 15.86 11.55
N THR A 454 -16.42 16.30 10.29
CA THR A 454 -15.67 15.58 9.24
C THR A 454 -14.20 15.44 9.61
N HIS A 455 -13.60 16.51 10.20
CA HIS A 455 -12.21 16.48 10.65
C HIS A 455 -12.02 15.57 11.88
N TYR A 456 -12.98 15.56 12.81
CA TYR A 456 -12.92 14.68 13.97
C TYR A 456 -13.01 13.19 13.57
N HIS A 457 -13.86 12.85 12.60
CA HIS A 457 -13.97 11.48 12.14
C HIS A 457 -12.65 10.98 11.51
N HIS A 458 -12.03 11.80 10.68
CA HIS A 458 -10.71 11.50 10.11
C HIS A 458 -9.67 11.27 11.21
N PHE A 459 -9.57 12.20 12.14
CA PHE A 459 -8.66 12.11 13.27
C PHE A 459 -8.91 10.85 14.13
N PHE A 460 -10.16 10.59 14.49
CA PHE A 460 -10.49 9.43 15.32
C PHE A 460 -10.32 8.09 14.58
N SER A 461 -10.56 8.03 13.27
CA SER A 461 -10.36 6.81 12.50
C SER A 461 -8.88 6.40 12.42
N GLU A 462 -7.98 7.37 12.40
CA GLU A 462 -6.52 7.13 12.42
C GLU A 462 -6.00 6.67 13.79
N PHE A 463 -6.70 7.01 14.87
CA PHE A 463 -6.25 6.69 16.23
C PHE A 463 -6.79 5.36 16.77
N PHE A 464 -7.82 4.79 16.17
CA PHE A 464 -8.39 3.55 16.67
C PHE A 464 -7.79 2.35 15.97
N ASP A 465 -6.70 1.81 16.51
CA ASP A 465 -6.17 0.53 16.08
C ASP A 465 -7.16 -0.58 16.40
N TRP A 466 -7.38 -1.46 15.43
CA TRP A 466 -8.24 -2.62 15.58
C TRP A 466 -7.43 -3.87 15.24
N ASN A 467 -7.33 -4.76 16.19
CA ASN A 467 -6.50 -5.97 16.11
C ASN A 467 -7.31 -7.27 16.01
N ASP A 468 -8.64 -7.16 15.93
CA ASP A 468 -9.52 -8.33 15.84
C ASP A 468 -9.95 -8.54 14.36
N PRO A 469 -9.73 -9.73 13.76
CA PRO A 469 -10.21 -10.05 12.43
C PRO A 469 -11.74 -9.93 12.28
N PRO A 470 -12.23 -9.66 11.07
CA PRO A 470 -11.49 -9.41 9.81
C PRO A 470 -10.86 -8.02 9.74
N LEU A 471 -9.64 -7.94 9.18
CA LEU A 471 -8.80 -6.72 9.16
C LEU A 471 -8.74 -6.16 7.75
N PHE A 472 -9.48 -6.09 6.89
CA PHE A 472 -9.49 -5.47 5.55
C PHE A 472 -8.14 -4.93 5.03
N LYS A 473 -7.05 -5.75 5.14
CA LYS A 473 -5.74 -5.44 4.59
C LYS A 473 -5.61 -6.00 3.19
N ASN A 474 -4.61 -5.52 2.42
CA ASN A 474 -4.42 -5.96 1.04
C ASN A 474 -2.95 -5.90 0.61
N PHE A 475 -2.66 -6.67 -0.43
CA PHE A 475 -1.42 -6.58 -1.21
C PHE A 475 -1.74 -6.89 -2.68
N LEU A 476 -0.84 -6.49 -3.59
CA LEU A 476 -0.98 -6.79 -5.00
C LEU A 476 -0.02 -7.88 -5.43
N ARG A 477 -0.45 -8.72 -6.39
CA ARG A 477 0.43 -9.52 -7.22
C ARG A 477 0.34 -9.04 -8.66
N ILE A 478 1.49 -8.78 -9.25
CA ILE A 478 1.62 -8.30 -10.61
C ILE A 478 2.37 -9.35 -11.41
N ASP A 479 1.74 -9.84 -12.47
CA ASP A 479 2.34 -10.77 -13.41
C ASP A 479 2.42 -10.08 -14.77
N ALA A 480 3.61 -10.01 -15.36
CA ALA A 480 3.81 -9.40 -16.65
C ALA A 480 4.48 -10.36 -17.63
N SER A 481 4.04 -10.30 -18.88
CA SER A 481 4.60 -11.01 -20.02
C SER A 481 4.81 -10.05 -21.18
N GLU A 482 5.31 -10.53 -22.30
CA GLU A 482 5.42 -9.74 -23.53
C GLU A 482 4.06 -9.29 -24.13
N SER A 483 2.95 -9.86 -23.66
CA SER A 483 1.61 -9.61 -24.23
C SER A 483 0.59 -9.00 -23.27
N GLU A 484 0.84 -9.08 -21.96
CA GLU A 484 -0.15 -8.68 -20.95
C GLU A 484 0.55 -8.32 -19.64
N VAL A 485 -0.01 -7.33 -18.93
CA VAL A 485 0.21 -7.11 -17.50
C VAL A 485 -1.08 -7.42 -16.77
N ARG A 486 -1.00 -8.28 -15.77
CA ARG A 486 -2.11 -8.66 -14.91
C ARG A 486 -1.84 -8.18 -13.49
N ILE A 487 -2.73 -7.38 -12.94
CA ILE A 487 -2.66 -6.85 -11.57
C ILE A 487 -3.82 -7.43 -10.78
N ARG A 488 -3.52 -8.07 -9.65
CA ARG A 488 -4.48 -8.69 -8.76
C ARG A 488 -4.35 -8.14 -7.35
N CYS A 489 -5.47 -7.70 -6.77
CA CYS A 489 -5.56 -7.27 -5.39
C CYS A 489 -6.08 -8.43 -4.52
N PHE A 490 -5.29 -8.86 -3.56
CA PHE A 490 -5.67 -9.90 -2.61
C PHE A 490 -5.95 -9.29 -1.24
N ALA A 491 -7.00 -9.77 -0.60
CA ALA A 491 -7.31 -9.42 0.77
C ALA A 491 -6.42 -10.19 1.75
N ALA A 492 -6.04 -9.52 2.84
CA ALA A 492 -5.42 -10.14 4.00
C ALA A 492 -6.28 -9.82 5.23
N THR A 493 -7.05 -10.81 5.66
CA THR A 493 -8.12 -10.61 6.65
C THR A 493 -7.72 -10.90 8.08
N GLY A 494 -6.63 -11.64 8.26
CA GLY A 494 -6.27 -12.20 9.56
C GLY A 494 -7.11 -13.41 9.99
N CYS A 495 -8.03 -13.90 9.13
CA CYS A 495 -8.78 -15.12 9.36
C CYS A 495 -7.94 -16.33 8.89
N ALA A 496 -7.90 -17.39 9.68
CA ALA A 496 -7.04 -18.55 9.41
C ALA A 496 -7.33 -19.23 8.06
N GLU A 497 -8.59 -19.30 7.66
CA GLU A 497 -9.03 -19.87 6.37
C GLU A 497 -8.52 -19.12 5.15
N HIS A 498 -8.08 -17.85 5.32
CA HIS A 498 -7.60 -16.98 4.24
C HIS A 498 -6.06 -16.85 4.19
N GLU A 499 -5.34 -17.54 5.08
CA GLU A 499 -3.89 -17.39 5.16
C GLU A 499 -3.14 -18.02 3.98
N ASP A 500 -3.59 -19.21 3.53
CA ASP A 500 -2.96 -19.94 2.44
C ASP A 500 -3.62 -19.68 1.07
N ASP A 501 -4.88 -19.24 1.06
CA ASP A 501 -5.67 -18.91 -0.15
C ASP A 501 -6.39 -17.56 0.05
N PRO A 502 -5.66 -16.44 -0.03
CA PRO A 502 -6.22 -15.13 0.19
C PRO A 502 -7.26 -14.77 -0.88
N PRO A 503 -8.42 -14.20 -0.46
CA PRO A 503 -9.47 -13.82 -1.39
C PRO A 503 -9.00 -12.78 -2.42
N LEU A 504 -9.41 -12.98 -3.67
CA LEU A 504 -9.19 -12.03 -4.75
C LEU A 504 -10.29 -10.97 -4.75
N GLU A 505 -9.93 -9.71 -4.52
CA GLU A 505 -10.87 -8.58 -4.45
C GLU A 505 -11.04 -7.85 -5.78
N ASP A 506 -9.95 -7.74 -6.54
CA ASP A 506 -9.96 -7.10 -7.86
C ASP A 506 -8.89 -7.71 -8.78
N GLU A 507 -9.19 -7.72 -10.06
CA GLU A 507 -8.26 -8.14 -11.11
C GLU A 507 -8.42 -7.24 -12.32
N VAL A 508 -7.30 -6.73 -12.83
CA VAL A 508 -7.26 -6.06 -14.13
C VAL A 508 -6.20 -6.69 -15.01
N ARG A 509 -6.55 -6.90 -16.29
CA ARG A 509 -5.66 -7.38 -17.34
C ARG A 509 -5.48 -6.29 -18.37
N ILE A 510 -4.26 -5.95 -18.66
CA ILE A 510 -3.88 -4.87 -19.55
C ILE A 510 -3.12 -5.49 -20.71
N PRO A 511 -3.73 -5.60 -21.90
CA PRO A 511 -3.06 -6.07 -23.08
C PRO A 511 -1.90 -5.15 -23.46
N LEU A 512 -0.75 -5.73 -23.79
CA LEU A 512 0.39 -4.97 -24.29
C LEU A 512 0.42 -5.03 -25.81
N GLN A 513 0.24 -3.87 -26.45
CA GLN A 513 0.36 -3.77 -27.89
C GLN A 513 1.84 -3.88 -28.29
N ARG A 514 2.17 -4.79 -29.20
CA ARG A 514 3.46 -4.76 -29.89
C ARG A 514 3.44 -3.60 -30.88
N LYS A 515 4.21 -2.56 -30.61
CA LYS A 515 4.48 -1.48 -31.60
C LYS A 515 5.40 -1.99 -32.71
#